data_e74550b70ef279795375d2190d3a0f1d
#
_entry.id   e74550b70ef279795375d2190d3a0f1d
#
_cell.length_a   1.000
_cell.length_b   1.000
_cell.length_c   1.000
_cell.angle_alpha   90.00
_cell.angle_beta   90.00
_cell.angle_gamma   90.00
#
_symmetry.space_group_name_H-M   'P 1'
#
loop_
_entity.id
_entity.type
_entity.pdbx_description
1 polymer ?
#
loop_
_entity_poly.entity_id
_entity_poly.type
_entity_poly.pdbx_seq_one_letter_code
_entity_poly.pdbx_strand_id
1 'polypeptide(L)'
;MKAMSLATSGISTSNVAAANSNTSPVNIEVAVRVTGACTYNVEYTLDDIFASTFTQGAATWFNHPTLAAGQTTTKDCQITWPVTGIRINQTAGAGSSATTVLQAGI
;
A
#
# COMPACT_ATOMS: atom_id res chain seq x y z
N MET A 1 0.92 0.49 -18.30
CA MET A 1 1.60 0.31 -17.00
C MET A 1 1.68 1.65 -16.28
N LYS A 2 1.40 1.65 -15.01
CA LYS A 2 1.36 2.89 -14.23
C LYS A 2 2.10 2.66 -12.92
N ALA A 3 3.05 3.54 -12.61
CA ALA A 3 3.83 3.50 -11.37
C ALA A 3 3.35 4.60 -10.43
N MET A 4 3.20 4.25 -9.15
CA MET A 4 2.83 5.18 -8.09
C MET A 4 3.82 5.04 -6.95
N SER A 5 4.10 6.14 -6.26
CA SER A 5 5.08 6.16 -5.16
C SER A 5 4.38 6.51 -3.85
N LEU A 6 4.69 5.74 -2.83
CA LEU A 6 4.21 5.97 -1.46
C LEU A 6 5.43 6.08 -0.54
N ALA A 7 5.29 6.80 0.57
CA ALA A 7 6.39 6.96 1.51
C ALA A 7 5.86 7.10 2.94
N THR A 8 6.63 6.58 3.90
CA THR A 8 6.41 6.82 5.31
C THR A 8 7.72 7.26 5.96
N SER A 9 7.62 8.02 7.04
CA SER A 9 8.76 8.43 7.85
C SER A 9 8.32 8.45 9.31
N GLY A 10 8.95 7.62 10.14
CA GLY A 10 8.49 7.39 11.48
C GLY A 10 7.14 6.65 11.50
N ILE A 11 6.51 6.59 12.65
CA ILE A 11 5.20 5.94 12.79
C ILE A 11 4.15 6.78 12.07
N SER A 12 3.67 6.29 10.93
CA SER A 12 2.74 7.02 10.08
C SER A 12 2.13 6.11 9.03
N THR A 13 1.11 6.60 8.33
CA THR A 13 0.57 5.94 7.16
C THR A 13 0.92 6.75 5.92
N SER A 14 1.16 6.06 4.81
CA SER A 14 1.44 6.71 3.53
C SER A 14 0.16 7.30 2.93
N ASN A 15 0.31 8.07 1.85
CA ASN A 15 -0.81 8.39 0.99
C ASN A 15 -1.39 7.11 0.40
N VAL A 16 -2.62 7.20 -0.08
CA VAL A 16 -3.30 6.07 -0.70
C VAL A 16 -3.00 6.05 -2.19
N ALA A 17 -2.50 4.92 -2.69
CA ALA A 17 -2.35 4.70 -4.12
C ALA A 17 -3.67 4.18 -4.67
N ALA A 18 -4.22 4.86 -5.66
CA ALA A 18 -5.47 4.45 -6.30
C ALA A 18 -5.20 3.34 -7.31
N ALA A 19 -5.86 2.20 -7.15
CA ALA A 19 -5.80 1.13 -8.12
C ALA A 19 -6.81 1.36 -9.23
N ASN A 20 -6.48 0.91 -10.44
CA ASN A 20 -7.41 0.96 -11.57
C ASN A 20 -8.32 -0.27 -11.50
N SER A 21 -9.53 -0.08 -11.00
CA SER A 21 -10.49 -1.16 -10.82
C SER A 21 -11.13 -1.64 -12.12
N ASN A 22 -10.88 -0.94 -13.23
CA ASN A 22 -11.41 -1.32 -14.55
C ASN A 22 -10.45 -2.22 -15.34
N THR A 23 -9.28 -2.52 -14.79
CA THR A 23 -8.30 -3.39 -15.43
C THR A 23 -8.64 -4.85 -15.18
N SER A 24 -8.55 -5.68 -16.21
CA SER A 24 -8.76 -7.12 -16.10
C SER A 24 -7.71 -7.85 -16.94
N PRO A 25 -6.96 -8.83 -16.36
CA PRO A 25 -6.96 -9.20 -14.94
C PRO A 25 -6.27 -8.17 -14.06
N VAL A 26 -6.57 -8.20 -12.77
CA VAL A 26 -5.85 -7.35 -11.80
C VAL A 26 -4.47 -7.93 -11.57
N ASN A 27 -3.45 -7.10 -11.73
CA ASN A 27 -2.06 -7.50 -11.53
C ASN A 27 -1.26 -6.30 -11.05
N ILE A 28 -1.02 -6.25 -9.74
CA ILE A 28 -0.35 -5.13 -9.08
C ILE A 28 0.85 -5.67 -8.34
N GLU A 29 2.01 -5.02 -8.53
CA GLU A 29 3.22 -5.30 -7.78
C GLU A 29 3.46 -4.16 -6.79
N VAL A 30 3.73 -4.50 -5.54
CA VAL A 30 4.02 -3.55 -4.47
C VAL A 30 5.40 -3.86 -3.93
N ALA A 31 6.35 -2.95 -4.12
CA ALA A 31 7.73 -3.12 -3.66
C ALA A 31 8.02 -2.07 -2.59
N VAL A 32 8.36 -2.52 -1.38
CA VAL A 32 8.64 -1.66 -0.23
C VAL A 32 10.13 -1.70 0.09
N ARG A 33 10.78 -0.54 0.02
CA ARG A 33 12.18 -0.37 0.42
C ARG A 33 12.24 0.30 1.78
N VAL A 34 13.03 -0.29 2.70
CA VAL A 34 13.17 0.22 4.06
C VAL A 34 14.53 0.87 4.23
N THR A 35 14.56 1.99 4.93
CA THR A 35 15.79 2.68 5.34
C THR A 35 15.76 2.88 6.85
N GLY A 36 16.75 2.31 7.54
CA GLY A 36 16.82 2.38 9.00
C GLY A 36 15.82 1.45 9.67
N ALA A 37 15.49 1.72 10.92
CA ALA A 37 14.54 0.92 11.69
C ALA A 37 13.12 1.27 11.26
N CYS A 38 12.46 0.34 10.57
CA CYS A 38 11.10 0.55 10.05
C CYS A 38 10.32 -0.75 10.13
N THR A 39 9.25 -0.76 10.88
CA THR A 39 8.31 -1.88 10.92
C THR A 39 7.03 -1.45 10.23
N TYR A 40 6.61 -2.20 9.25
CA TYR A 40 5.49 -1.81 8.38
C TYR A 40 4.60 -2.98 8.03
N ASN A 41 3.44 -2.67 7.47
CA ASN A 41 2.61 -3.63 6.77
C ASN A 41 1.98 -2.96 5.56
N VAL A 42 1.66 -3.77 4.56
CA VAL A 42 0.95 -3.33 3.37
C VAL A 42 -0.53 -3.55 3.60
N GLU A 43 -1.33 -2.51 3.35
CA GLU A 43 -2.78 -2.56 3.55
C GLU A 43 -3.50 -2.16 2.28
N TYR A 44 -4.67 -2.74 2.07
CA TYR A 44 -5.53 -2.38 0.95
C TYR A 44 -6.96 -2.15 1.44
N THR A 45 -7.73 -1.42 0.66
CA THR A 45 -9.13 -1.12 0.96
C THR A 45 -10.00 -1.41 -0.25
N LEU A 46 -11.27 -1.70 0.01
CA LEU A 46 -12.30 -1.84 -1.01
C LEU A 46 -13.30 -0.67 -0.96
N ASP A 47 -13.06 0.30 -0.07
CA ASP A 47 -13.92 1.47 0.06
C ASP A 47 -13.75 2.39 -1.15
N ASP A 48 -14.75 3.22 -1.43
CA ASP A 48 -14.69 4.19 -2.51
C ASP A 48 -13.79 5.36 -2.10
N ILE A 49 -12.52 5.29 -2.51
CA ILE A 49 -11.51 6.29 -2.15
C ILE A 49 -11.74 7.65 -2.83
N PHE A 50 -12.62 7.69 -3.83
CA PHE A 50 -12.94 8.93 -4.54
C PHE A 50 -14.23 9.60 -4.03
N ALA A 51 -14.92 8.98 -3.07
CA ALA A 51 -16.09 9.58 -2.46
C ALA A 51 -15.70 10.83 -1.68
N SER A 52 -16.53 11.88 -1.72
CA SER A 52 -16.26 13.10 -1.00
C SER A 52 -16.22 12.92 0.51
N THR A 53 -16.84 11.84 1.01
CA THR A 53 -16.85 11.48 2.42
C THR A 53 -15.73 10.56 2.84
N PHE A 54 -14.86 10.14 1.89
CA PHE A 54 -13.77 9.24 2.20
C PHE A 54 -12.75 9.91 3.12
N THR A 55 -12.42 9.23 4.22
CA THR A 55 -11.27 9.60 5.06
C THR A 55 -10.45 8.35 5.30
N GLN A 56 -9.14 8.47 5.17
CA GLN A 56 -8.23 7.32 5.31
C GLN A 56 -8.34 6.70 6.70
N GLY A 57 -8.48 7.52 7.75
CA GLY A 57 -8.56 7.02 9.11
C GLY A 57 -9.85 6.29 9.44
N ALA A 58 -10.94 6.57 8.71
CA ALA A 58 -12.23 5.93 8.94
C ALA A 58 -12.51 4.77 7.99
N ALA A 59 -11.68 4.59 6.96
CA ALA A 59 -11.86 3.51 6.00
C ALA A 59 -11.52 2.14 6.61
N THR A 60 -12.05 1.10 6.00
CA THR A 60 -11.74 -0.28 6.40
C THR A 60 -10.53 -0.75 5.62
N TRP A 61 -9.47 -1.09 6.33
CA TRP A 61 -8.22 -1.56 5.75
C TRP A 61 -7.97 -3.02 6.10
N PHE A 62 -7.46 -3.76 5.12
CA PHE A 62 -7.09 -5.16 5.28
C PHE A 62 -5.60 -5.32 5.08
N ASN A 63 -4.96 -6.14 5.92
CA ASN A 63 -3.55 -6.45 5.75
C ASN A 63 -3.35 -7.39 4.56
N HIS A 64 -2.32 -7.12 3.76
CA HIS A 64 -1.91 -8.04 2.72
C HIS A 64 -1.46 -9.36 3.38
N PRO A 65 -1.88 -10.52 2.86
CA PRO A 65 -1.57 -11.81 3.53
C PRO A 65 -0.08 -12.13 3.61
N THR A 66 0.74 -11.64 2.69
CA THR A 66 2.18 -11.89 2.69
C THR A 66 2.95 -10.83 3.47
N LEU A 67 2.59 -9.55 3.27
CA LEU A 67 3.21 -8.43 3.98
C LEU A 67 2.27 -7.88 5.05
N ALA A 68 1.79 -8.77 5.90
CA ALA A 68 0.99 -8.44 7.07
C ALA A 68 1.86 -7.77 8.14
N ALA A 69 1.29 -7.42 9.28
CA ALA A 69 1.95 -6.68 10.34
C ALA A 69 3.33 -7.24 10.71
N GLY A 70 4.28 -6.36 11.00
CA GLY A 70 5.58 -6.74 11.53
C GLY A 70 6.69 -6.94 10.51
N GLN A 71 6.55 -6.47 9.29
CA GLN A 71 7.62 -6.56 8.29
C GLN A 71 8.70 -5.53 8.59
N THR A 72 9.97 -5.92 8.53
CA THR A 72 11.09 -5.06 8.91
C THR A 72 12.17 -4.94 7.83
N THR A 73 12.02 -5.62 6.71
CA THR A 73 13.02 -5.64 5.63
C THR A 73 12.38 -5.25 4.31
N THR A 74 13.23 -4.88 3.34
CA THR A 74 12.79 -4.61 1.97
C THR A 74 12.19 -5.87 1.37
N LYS A 75 10.95 -5.78 0.95
CA LYS A 75 10.19 -6.90 0.38
C LYS A 75 9.22 -6.41 -0.67
N ASP A 76 8.69 -7.34 -1.44
CA ASP A 76 7.65 -7.05 -2.42
C ASP A 76 6.52 -8.06 -2.29
N CYS A 77 5.39 -7.71 -2.86
CA CYS A 77 4.23 -8.58 -2.92
C CYS A 77 3.37 -8.26 -4.13
N GLN A 78 2.46 -9.14 -4.45
CA GLN A 78 1.52 -8.96 -5.55
C GLN A 78 0.09 -8.91 -5.03
N ILE A 79 -0.74 -8.13 -5.71
CA ILE A 79 -2.19 -8.11 -5.50
C ILE A 79 -2.84 -8.49 -6.81
N THR A 80 -3.55 -9.61 -6.81
CA THR A 80 -4.22 -10.15 -8.00
C THR A 80 -5.73 -10.20 -7.85
N TRP A 81 -6.25 -9.57 -6.80
CA TRP A 81 -7.69 -9.45 -6.55
C TRP A 81 -8.09 -7.97 -6.62
N PRO A 82 -9.39 -7.68 -6.85
CA PRO A 82 -9.83 -6.29 -6.96
C PRO A 82 -9.63 -5.52 -5.66
N VAL A 83 -9.02 -4.34 -5.76
CA VAL A 83 -8.88 -3.39 -4.65
C VAL A 83 -9.08 -1.98 -5.20
N THR A 84 -9.44 -1.03 -4.34
CA THR A 84 -9.59 0.36 -4.74
C THR A 84 -8.40 1.21 -4.33
N GLY A 85 -7.75 0.89 -3.23
CA GLY A 85 -6.60 1.66 -2.76
C GLY A 85 -5.63 0.82 -1.96
N ILE A 86 -4.38 1.26 -1.93
CA ILE A 86 -3.26 0.59 -1.26
C ILE A 86 -2.51 1.63 -0.45
N ARG A 87 -2.13 1.30 0.77
CA ARG A 87 -1.28 2.16 1.59
C ARG A 87 -0.24 1.33 2.34
N ILE A 88 0.79 2.02 2.83
CA ILE A 88 1.77 1.46 3.74
C ILE A 88 1.49 2.04 5.12
N ASN A 89 1.48 1.19 6.12
CA ASN A 89 1.31 1.58 7.52
C ASN A 89 2.60 1.24 8.27
N GLN A 90 3.37 2.27 8.63
CA GLN A 90 4.56 2.09 9.45
C GLN A 90 4.14 2.15 10.92
N THR A 91 4.25 1.03 11.60
CA THR A 91 3.74 0.88 12.96
C THR A 91 4.80 1.07 14.03
N ALA A 92 6.09 1.02 13.67
CA ALA A 92 7.19 1.20 14.61
C ALA A 92 8.45 1.65 13.90
N GLY A 93 9.39 2.22 14.67
CA GLY A 93 10.69 2.62 14.18
C GLY A 93 10.76 4.06 13.73
N ALA A 94 11.96 4.65 13.80
CA ALA A 94 12.23 6.03 13.37
C ALA A 94 12.72 6.12 11.93
N GLY A 95 12.88 4.98 11.26
CA GLY A 95 13.31 4.94 9.86
C GLY A 95 12.19 5.31 8.90
N SER A 96 12.40 4.98 7.64
CA SER A 96 11.46 5.35 6.59
C SER A 96 11.25 4.21 5.61
N SER A 97 10.19 4.30 4.84
CA SER A 97 9.92 3.40 3.72
C SER A 97 9.63 4.19 2.46
N ALA A 98 10.02 3.62 1.33
CA ALA A 98 9.67 4.13 0.01
C ALA A 98 9.06 2.96 -0.77
N THR A 99 7.86 3.15 -1.27
CA THR A 99 7.12 2.08 -1.92
C THR A 99 6.81 2.47 -3.36
N THR A 100 7.03 1.52 -4.26
CA THR A 100 6.58 1.63 -5.64
C THR A 100 5.41 0.67 -5.84
N VAL A 101 4.32 1.19 -6.34
CA VAL A 101 3.15 0.40 -6.73
C VAL A 101 3.05 0.45 -8.24
N LEU A 102 3.12 -0.71 -8.88
CA LEU A 102 3.14 -0.83 -10.32
C LEU A 102 1.98 -1.70 -10.76
N GLN A 103 1.03 -1.11 -11.46
CA GLN A 103 -0.13 -1.85 -11.96
C GLN A 103 0.06 -2.13 -13.45
N ALA A 104 0.07 -3.41 -13.81
CA ALA A 104 0.12 -3.84 -15.19
C ALA A 104 -1.27 -3.80 -15.82
N GLY A 105 -1.32 -3.77 -17.12
CA GLY A 105 -2.55 -3.64 -17.89
C GLY A 105 -2.73 -2.23 -18.41
N ILE A 106 -3.67 -2.05 -19.28
CA ILE A 106 -3.93 -0.79 -19.99
C ILE A 106 -3.06 0.39 -19.57
#